data_4ab1f977ed0e4fc05fb6c8d97d9236e2
#
_entry.id   4ab1f977ed0e4fc05fb6c8d97d9236e2
#
_cell.length_a   1.000
_cell.length_b   1.000
_cell.length_c   1.000
_cell.angle_alpha   90.00
_cell.angle_beta   90.00
_cell.angle_gamma   90.00
#
_symmetry.space_group_name_H-M   'P 1'
#
loop_
_entity.id
_entity.type
_entity.pdbx_description
1 polymer ?
#
loop_
_entity_poly.entity_id
_entity_poly.type
_entity_poly.pdbx_seq_one_letter_code
_entity_poly.pdbx_strand_id
1 'polypeptide(L)'
;LQIKNVCSRPYDTILIDKMGSCYACECQSWLPQGVGNLQIQSLKDIIDNSKLRKHLQSSVTDGTYRYCNEHQCSYIRLGKVGQGPEAKIKHLRLAIDDSCNLRCPSCRKSLVFHKEGSAFDLGVRLANKINEWLEDCVDPIQVHIGSDGDPFASHVYRHFMENTPIKENIKYSLLTNGLMFKDFHTKVPWVIENLNELGVSIDGASKET
;
A
#
# COMPACT_ATOMS: atom_id res chain seq x y z
N LEU A 1 21.17 -2.84 21.30
CA LEU A 1 20.49 -4.05 20.81
C LEU A 1 21.20 -4.52 19.55
N GLN A 2 21.89 -5.67 19.60
CA GLN A 2 22.37 -6.33 18.36
C GLN A 2 21.14 -6.97 17.69
N ILE A 3 20.61 -6.30 16.65
CA ILE A 3 19.55 -6.85 15.82
C ILE A 3 20.20 -7.95 14.96
N LYS A 4 19.99 -9.21 15.33
CA LYS A 4 20.59 -10.37 14.61
C LYS A 4 19.94 -10.64 13.25
N ASN A 5 18.81 -10.04 12.94
CA ASN A 5 18.05 -10.30 11.71
C ASN A 5 17.94 -9.02 10.88
N VAL A 6 18.10 -9.14 9.58
CA VAL A 6 17.95 -8.03 8.63
C VAL A 6 16.47 -7.81 8.34
N CYS A 7 16.00 -6.56 8.43
CA CYS A 7 14.64 -6.20 8.07
C CYS A 7 14.41 -6.36 6.56
N SER A 8 13.44 -7.18 6.16
CA SER A 8 13.11 -7.39 4.75
C SER A 8 12.35 -6.23 4.11
N ARG A 9 11.64 -5.41 4.90
CA ARG A 9 10.72 -4.39 4.39
C ARG A 9 11.29 -3.43 3.34
N PRO A 10 12.52 -2.90 3.45
CA PRO A 10 13.11 -2.07 2.41
C PRO A 10 13.38 -2.82 1.09
N TYR A 11 13.39 -4.15 1.13
CA TYR A 11 13.62 -5.00 -0.03
C TYR A 11 12.34 -5.48 -0.69
N ASP A 12 11.32 -5.82 0.11
CA ASP A 12 10.14 -6.54 -0.35
C ASP A 12 8.86 -5.68 -0.40
N THR A 13 8.89 -4.44 0.09
CA THR A 13 7.70 -3.60 0.23
C THR A 13 7.87 -2.26 -0.49
N ILE A 14 6.86 -1.88 -1.27
CA ILE A 14 6.66 -0.51 -1.75
C ILE A 14 5.27 -0.04 -1.33
N LEU A 15 5.21 1.16 -0.73
CA LEU A 15 3.98 1.87 -0.47
C LEU A 15 3.90 3.09 -1.40
N ILE A 16 2.73 3.34 -1.98
CA ILE A 16 2.48 4.47 -2.89
C ILE A 16 1.37 5.31 -2.29
N ASP A 17 1.66 6.60 -2.03
CA ASP A 17 0.69 7.55 -1.50
C ASP A 17 -0.14 8.25 -2.60
N LYS A 18 -1.14 9.02 -2.19
CA LYS A 18 -2.04 9.75 -3.10
C LYS A 18 -1.37 10.86 -3.91
N MET A 19 -0.15 11.25 -3.56
CA MET A 19 0.68 12.19 -4.34
C MET A 19 1.67 11.44 -5.26
N GLY A 20 1.57 10.10 -5.33
CA GLY A 20 2.46 9.25 -6.11
C GLY A 20 3.84 9.08 -5.50
N SER A 21 4.10 9.56 -4.28
CA SER A 21 5.36 9.31 -3.60
C SER A 21 5.45 7.84 -3.19
N CYS A 22 6.59 7.22 -3.49
CA CYS A 22 6.84 5.81 -3.18
C CYS A 22 7.76 5.70 -1.97
N TYR A 23 7.46 4.77 -1.06
CA TYR A 23 8.22 4.50 0.15
C TYR A 23 8.61 3.02 0.19
N ALA A 24 9.87 2.74 0.50
CA ALA A 24 10.38 1.37 0.60
C ALA A 24 10.12 0.72 1.97
N CYS A 25 9.08 1.13 2.66
CA CYS A 25 8.62 0.61 3.94
C CYS A 25 7.26 1.23 4.28
N GLU A 26 6.53 0.64 5.21
CA GLU A 26 5.24 1.18 5.69
C GLU A 26 5.41 2.39 6.65
N CYS A 27 6.63 2.84 6.87
CA CYS A 27 6.99 3.80 7.90
C CYS A 27 7.06 5.24 7.36
N GLN A 28 6.03 5.71 6.66
CA GLN A 28 5.97 7.07 6.12
C GLN A 28 6.16 8.17 7.18
N SER A 29 5.67 7.94 8.39
CA SER A 29 5.60 8.98 9.43
C SER A 29 6.97 9.47 9.91
N TRP A 30 8.04 8.71 9.71
CA TRP A 30 9.39 9.11 10.12
C TRP A 30 10.47 8.97 9.04
N LEU A 31 10.14 8.42 7.88
CA LEU A 31 11.06 8.48 6.74
C LEU A 31 11.05 9.91 6.18
N PRO A 32 12.22 10.53 5.99
CA PRO A 32 12.31 11.95 5.66
C PRO A 32 11.77 12.27 4.26
N GLN A 33 11.74 11.30 3.36
CA GLN A 33 11.25 11.45 1.99
C GLN A 33 10.98 10.09 1.34
N GLY A 34 10.19 10.10 0.28
CA GLY A 34 9.95 8.92 -0.55
C GLY A 34 11.20 8.50 -1.33
N VAL A 35 11.25 7.24 -1.72
CA VAL A 35 12.33 6.67 -2.55
C VAL A 35 12.19 7.00 -4.03
N GLY A 36 11.08 7.59 -4.43
CA GLY A 36 10.77 8.05 -5.78
C GLY A 36 9.35 8.61 -5.86
N ASN A 37 8.94 9.06 -7.05
CA ASN A 37 7.58 9.54 -7.29
C ASN A 37 7.05 9.01 -8.62
N LEU A 38 5.93 8.31 -8.56
CA LEU A 38 5.29 7.65 -9.69
C LEU A 38 4.71 8.62 -10.73
N GLN A 39 4.53 9.90 -10.40
CA GLN A 39 4.11 10.90 -11.38
C GLN A 39 5.17 11.13 -12.46
N ILE A 40 6.47 11.05 -12.10
CA ILE A 40 7.60 11.39 -12.98
C ILE A 40 8.51 10.22 -13.32
N GLN A 41 8.33 9.06 -12.69
CA GLN A 41 9.14 7.85 -12.88
C GLN A 41 8.22 6.64 -13.13
N SER A 42 8.76 5.57 -13.71
CA SER A 42 8.10 4.27 -13.70
C SER A 42 8.31 3.57 -12.35
N LEU A 43 7.39 2.70 -11.95
CA LEU A 43 7.54 1.93 -10.71
C LEU A 43 8.78 1.02 -10.78
N LYS A 44 9.05 0.46 -11.96
CA LYS A 44 10.28 -0.33 -12.21
C LYS A 44 11.55 0.48 -11.96
N ASP A 45 11.61 1.70 -12.46
CA ASP A 45 12.80 2.58 -12.26
C ASP A 45 12.98 2.92 -10.77
N ILE A 46 11.92 3.21 -10.06
CA ILE A 46 11.95 3.46 -8.60
C ILE A 46 12.48 2.24 -7.85
N ILE A 47 12.02 1.04 -8.19
CA ILE A 47 12.44 -0.20 -7.55
C ILE A 47 13.92 -0.49 -7.82
N ASP A 48 14.36 -0.37 -9.06
CA ASP A 48 15.69 -0.82 -9.49
C ASP A 48 16.78 0.23 -9.23
N ASN A 49 16.46 1.52 -9.41
CA ASN A 49 17.45 2.58 -9.52
C ASN A 49 17.48 3.58 -8.38
N SER A 50 16.48 3.62 -7.48
CA SER A 50 16.47 4.58 -6.38
C SER A 50 17.68 4.46 -5.46
N LYS A 51 18.50 5.51 -5.44
CA LYS A 51 19.66 5.61 -4.53
C LYS A 51 19.24 5.59 -3.06
N LEU A 52 18.13 6.29 -2.73
CA LEU A 52 17.65 6.35 -1.36
C LEU A 52 17.15 4.99 -0.88
N ARG A 53 16.46 4.21 -1.75
CA ARG A 53 16.07 2.84 -1.45
C ARG A 53 17.29 1.97 -1.14
N LYS A 54 18.34 2.07 -1.96
CA LYS A 54 19.62 1.35 -1.74
C LYS A 54 20.29 1.74 -0.42
N HIS A 55 20.27 3.03 -0.07
CA HIS A 55 20.79 3.50 1.23
C HIS A 55 19.98 2.95 2.41
N LEU A 56 18.66 2.91 2.30
CA LEU A 56 17.80 2.33 3.32
C LEU A 56 18.08 0.82 3.48
N GLN A 57 18.19 0.08 2.38
CA GLN A 57 18.55 -1.33 2.36
C GLN A 57 19.93 -1.56 3.01
N SER A 58 20.93 -0.76 2.64
CA SER A 58 22.27 -0.82 3.24
C SER A 58 22.23 -0.64 4.76
N SER A 59 21.44 0.33 5.25
CA SER A 59 21.36 0.64 6.69
C SER A 59 20.76 -0.49 7.53
N VAL A 60 19.87 -1.30 6.97
CA VAL A 60 19.33 -2.47 7.67
C VAL A 60 20.25 -3.68 7.56
N THR A 61 21.03 -3.77 6.48
CA THR A 61 22.01 -4.85 6.27
C THR A 61 23.25 -4.67 7.15
N ASP A 62 23.75 -3.44 7.29
CA ASP A 62 24.89 -3.13 8.15
C ASP A 62 24.53 -3.05 9.64
N GLY A 63 23.24 -3.20 9.98
CA GLY A 63 22.73 -3.21 11.35
C GLY A 63 22.63 -1.84 12.00
N THR A 64 22.89 -0.75 11.27
CA THR A 64 22.81 0.62 11.84
C THR A 64 21.40 1.13 11.98
N TYR A 65 20.46 0.68 11.13
CA TYR A 65 19.04 1.11 11.13
C TYR A 65 18.86 2.63 11.19
N ARG A 66 19.82 3.40 10.62
CA ARG A 66 19.95 4.87 10.76
C ARG A 66 18.74 5.67 10.31
N TYR A 67 17.88 5.07 9.48
CA TYR A 67 16.64 5.68 8.97
C TYR A 67 15.38 5.12 9.64
N CYS A 68 15.55 4.27 10.65
CA CYS A 68 14.42 3.63 11.34
C CYS A 68 14.22 4.26 12.72
N ASN A 69 12.95 4.34 13.14
CA ASN A 69 12.60 4.78 14.48
C ASN A 69 12.29 3.55 15.34
N GLU A 70 13.21 3.17 16.22
CA GLU A 70 13.08 1.98 17.07
C GLU A 70 11.89 2.03 18.04
N HIS A 71 11.48 3.23 18.46
CA HIS A 71 10.35 3.41 19.37
C HIS A 71 8.98 3.30 18.67
N GLN A 72 8.92 3.65 17.41
CA GLN A 72 7.68 3.65 16.62
C GLN A 72 7.53 2.43 15.73
N CYS A 73 8.64 1.85 15.24
CA CYS A 73 8.62 0.70 14.36
C CYS A 73 8.18 -0.56 15.10
N SER A 74 7.00 -1.07 14.77
CA SER A 74 6.45 -2.29 15.37
C SER A 74 7.31 -3.53 15.07
N TYR A 75 7.96 -3.58 13.91
CA TYR A 75 8.83 -4.70 13.54
C TYR A 75 10.07 -4.77 14.43
N ILE A 76 10.73 -3.64 14.67
CA ILE A 76 11.90 -3.57 15.56
C ILE A 76 11.46 -3.84 17.01
N ARG A 77 10.44 -3.16 17.47
CA ARG A 77 9.94 -3.21 18.84
C ARG A 77 9.46 -4.61 19.25
N LEU A 78 8.86 -5.36 18.33
CA LEU A 78 8.34 -6.71 18.56
C LEU A 78 9.35 -7.80 18.18
N GLY A 79 10.55 -7.46 17.76
CA GLY A 79 11.56 -8.41 17.31
C GLY A 79 11.15 -9.20 16.04
N LYS A 80 10.15 -8.72 15.30
CA LYS A 80 9.63 -9.34 14.07
C LYS A 80 10.43 -8.92 12.84
N VAL A 81 11.71 -8.69 12.99
CA VAL A 81 12.61 -8.37 11.88
C VAL A 81 12.85 -9.65 11.10
N GLY A 82 12.48 -9.66 9.83
CA GLY A 82 12.39 -10.86 9.00
C GLY A 82 13.72 -11.53 8.65
N GLN A 83 13.63 -12.65 7.95
CA GLN A 83 14.78 -13.51 7.60
C GLN A 83 15.51 -13.00 6.34
N GLY A 84 16.21 -11.89 6.43
CA GLY A 84 17.13 -11.46 5.39
C GLY A 84 16.51 -10.96 4.07
N PRO A 85 17.30 -10.38 3.19
CA PRO A 85 16.81 -9.73 1.97
C PRO A 85 16.55 -10.76 0.86
N GLU A 86 15.29 -10.96 0.50
CA GLU A 86 14.99 -11.36 -0.87
C GLU A 86 14.82 -10.08 -1.70
N ALA A 87 15.59 -9.98 -2.79
CA ALA A 87 15.65 -8.77 -3.61
C ALA A 87 14.40 -8.53 -4.50
N LYS A 88 13.24 -9.09 -4.14
CA LYS A 88 12.00 -9.04 -4.91
C LYS A 88 10.90 -8.34 -4.14
N ILE A 89 10.12 -7.50 -4.82
CA ILE A 89 8.93 -6.88 -4.23
C ILE A 89 7.86 -7.96 -4.04
N LYS A 90 7.44 -8.15 -2.80
CA LYS A 90 6.37 -9.07 -2.40
C LYS A 90 5.11 -8.36 -1.96
N HIS A 91 5.23 -7.09 -1.55
CA HIS A 91 4.14 -6.30 -1.02
C HIS A 91 4.06 -4.94 -1.71
N LEU A 92 2.95 -4.68 -2.38
CA LEU A 92 2.62 -3.37 -2.93
C LEU A 92 1.45 -2.80 -2.12
N ARG A 93 1.65 -1.69 -1.44
CA ARG A 93 0.62 -1.05 -0.61
C ARG A 93 0.13 0.22 -1.28
N LEU A 94 -1.17 0.29 -1.49
CA LEU A 94 -1.82 1.40 -2.18
C LEU A 94 -2.54 2.30 -1.19
N ALA A 95 -2.07 3.55 -1.10
CA ALA A 95 -2.69 4.67 -0.40
C ALA A 95 -2.96 5.83 -1.39
N ILE A 96 -3.39 5.47 -2.62
CA ILE A 96 -3.51 6.39 -3.77
C ILE A 96 -4.79 7.23 -3.77
N ASP A 97 -5.73 6.96 -2.87
CA ASP A 97 -6.94 7.76 -2.69
C ASP A 97 -7.46 7.65 -1.25
N ASP A 98 -7.99 8.76 -0.72
CA ASP A 98 -8.55 8.85 0.62
C ASP A 98 -10.09 8.99 0.64
N SER A 99 -10.76 8.73 -0.49
CA SER A 99 -12.22 8.73 -0.57
C SER A 99 -12.85 7.66 0.34
N CYS A 100 -13.87 8.04 1.10
CA CYS A 100 -14.59 7.15 2.01
C CYS A 100 -16.03 7.59 2.19
N ASN A 101 -16.94 6.64 2.30
CA ASN A 101 -18.37 6.88 2.57
C ASN A 101 -18.68 7.11 4.06
N LEU A 102 -17.67 7.05 4.95
CA LEU A 102 -17.79 7.34 6.38
C LEU A 102 -16.91 8.54 6.79
N ARG A 103 -17.31 9.13 7.92
CA ARG A 103 -16.61 10.19 8.63
C ARG A 103 -16.39 9.78 10.08
N CYS A 104 -15.59 8.74 10.29
CA CYS A 104 -15.25 8.29 11.65
C CYS A 104 -14.46 9.40 12.38
N PRO A 105 -14.86 9.76 13.61
CA PRO A 105 -14.24 10.88 14.36
C PRO A 105 -12.74 10.71 14.59
N SER A 106 -12.27 9.47 14.73
CA SER A 106 -10.86 9.13 14.91
C SER A 106 -10.02 9.26 13.63
N CYS A 107 -10.67 9.25 12.45
CA CYS A 107 -10.02 9.18 11.14
C CYS A 107 -10.01 10.54 10.43
N ARG A 108 -11.17 11.21 10.33
CA ARG A 108 -11.32 12.42 9.50
C ARG A 108 -12.39 13.39 9.99
N LYS A 109 -12.18 14.69 9.70
CA LYS A 109 -13.10 15.76 10.11
C LYS A 109 -14.27 15.97 9.12
N SER A 110 -14.11 15.59 7.85
CA SER A 110 -15.09 15.75 6.78
C SER A 110 -15.17 14.52 5.90
N LEU A 111 -16.28 14.32 5.20
CA LEU A 111 -16.37 13.35 4.13
C LEU A 111 -15.41 13.76 3.01
N VAL A 112 -14.67 12.78 2.51
CA VAL A 112 -13.77 12.95 1.37
C VAL A 112 -14.25 12.02 0.26
N PHE A 113 -14.48 12.58 -0.92
CA PHE A 113 -15.00 11.81 -2.05
C PHE A 113 -14.55 12.42 -3.37
N HIS A 114 -13.55 11.79 -3.99
CA HIS A 114 -13.02 12.23 -5.27
C HIS A 114 -13.70 11.47 -6.42
N LYS A 115 -14.58 12.16 -7.17
CA LYS A 115 -15.28 11.62 -8.35
C LYS A 115 -14.79 12.25 -9.65
N GLU A 116 -14.22 13.45 -9.56
CA GLU A 116 -13.74 14.27 -10.66
C GLU A 116 -12.70 15.27 -10.14
N GLY A 117 -12.02 15.94 -11.06
CA GLY A 117 -11.03 16.97 -10.76
C GLY A 117 -9.63 16.39 -10.51
N SER A 118 -8.68 17.27 -10.17
CA SER A 118 -7.27 16.99 -10.17
C SER A 118 -6.83 15.81 -9.27
N ALA A 119 -7.48 15.64 -8.12
CA ALA A 119 -7.17 14.53 -7.20
C ALA A 119 -7.62 13.19 -7.80
N PHE A 120 -8.84 13.13 -8.34
CA PHE A 120 -9.35 11.95 -9.06
C PHE A 120 -8.47 11.61 -10.26
N ASP A 121 -8.19 12.59 -11.13
CA ASP A 121 -7.38 12.42 -12.33
C ASP A 121 -5.96 11.92 -12.00
N LEU A 122 -5.36 12.44 -10.91
CA LEU A 122 -4.07 11.95 -10.44
C LEU A 122 -4.17 10.50 -9.97
N GLY A 123 -5.16 10.18 -9.14
CA GLY A 123 -5.38 8.82 -8.64
C GLY A 123 -5.55 7.81 -9.78
N VAL A 124 -6.34 8.14 -10.81
CA VAL A 124 -6.52 7.30 -12.00
C VAL A 124 -5.21 7.11 -12.76
N ARG A 125 -4.41 8.17 -12.95
CA ARG A 125 -3.08 8.02 -13.59
C ARG A 125 -2.14 7.13 -12.78
N LEU A 126 -2.14 7.25 -11.45
CA LEU A 126 -1.35 6.37 -10.59
C LEU A 126 -1.82 4.92 -10.70
N ALA A 127 -3.14 4.69 -10.66
CA ALA A 127 -3.73 3.37 -10.82
C ALA A 127 -3.32 2.71 -12.15
N ASN A 128 -3.36 3.45 -13.26
CA ASN A 128 -2.94 2.95 -14.57
C ASN A 128 -1.46 2.55 -14.59
N LYS A 129 -0.57 3.41 -14.10
CA LYS A 129 0.87 3.08 -14.01
C LYS A 129 1.18 1.88 -13.14
N ILE A 130 0.40 1.67 -12.08
CA ILE A 130 0.53 0.50 -11.22
C ILE A 130 0.07 -0.75 -11.97
N ASN A 131 -1.08 -0.69 -12.66
CA ASN A 131 -1.59 -1.80 -13.45
C ASN A 131 -0.63 -2.18 -14.60
N GLU A 132 -0.05 -1.20 -15.31
CA GLU A 132 1.01 -1.43 -16.30
C GLU A 132 2.19 -2.21 -15.72
N TRP A 133 2.66 -1.84 -14.53
CA TRP A 133 3.74 -2.56 -13.85
C TRP A 133 3.32 -3.98 -13.45
N LEU A 134 2.08 -4.16 -12.97
CA LEU A 134 1.54 -5.47 -12.59
C LEU A 134 1.39 -6.40 -13.80
N GLU A 135 1.12 -5.87 -15.00
CA GLU A 135 1.10 -6.67 -16.25
C GLU A 135 2.45 -7.34 -16.52
N ASP A 136 3.55 -6.66 -16.25
CA ASP A 136 4.89 -7.21 -16.44
C ASP A 136 5.37 -8.05 -15.23
N CYS A 137 4.62 -8.05 -14.12
CA CYS A 137 5.04 -8.75 -12.91
C CYS A 137 4.89 -10.26 -13.07
N VAL A 138 6.00 -10.99 -12.89
CA VAL A 138 6.05 -12.45 -12.96
C VAL A 138 6.24 -13.12 -11.60
N ASP A 139 6.78 -12.37 -10.63
CA ASP A 139 6.99 -12.87 -9.27
C ASP A 139 5.69 -12.80 -8.44
N PRO A 140 5.51 -13.68 -7.44
CA PRO A 140 4.39 -13.60 -6.53
C PRO A 140 4.35 -12.28 -5.78
N ILE A 141 3.21 -11.58 -5.83
CA ILE A 141 3.01 -10.29 -5.17
C ILE A 141 1.66 -10.21 -4.47
N GLN A 142 1.67 -9.58 -3.29
CA GLN A 142 0.49 -9.20 -2.54
C GLN A 142 0.23 -7.70 -2.72
N VAL A 143 -0.91 -7.35 -3.29
CA VAL A 143 -1.36 -5.97 -3.45
C VAL A 143 -2.36 -5.63 -2.34
N HIS A 144 -1.99 -4.66 -1.48
CA HIS A 144 -2.83 -4.20 -0.36
C HIS A 144 -3.54 -2.91 -0.75
N ILE A 145 -4.87 -2.92 -0.77
CA ILE A 145 -5.73 -1.82 -1.18
C ILE A 145 -6.50 -1.27 0.02
N GLY A 146 -6.58 0.06 0.16
CA GLY A 146 -7.36 0.72 1.21
C GLY A 146 -6.54 1.09 2.44
N SER A 147 -5.25 1.42 2.27
CA SER A 147 -4.44 2.00 3.36
C SER A 147 -4.97 3.37 3.82
N ASP A 148 -5.56 4.15 2.88
CA ASP A 148 -6.33 5.36 3.15
C ASP A 148 -7.67 5.26 2.42
N GLY A 149 -8.76 5.80 3.01
CA GLY A 149 -10.09 5.71 2.41
C GLY A 149 -10.75 4.34 2.52
N ASP A 150 -11.76 4.10 1.67
CA ASP A 150 -12.45 2.82 1.56
C ASP A 150 -12.43 2.34 0.11
N PRO A 151 -11.92 1.12 -0.18
CA PRO A 151 -11.73 0.64 -1.55
C PRO A 151 -13.03 0.53 -2.35
N PHE A 152 -14.16 0.27 -1.69
CA PHE A 152 -15.45 0.16 -2.36
C PHE A 152 -16.17 1.49 -2.51
N ALA A 153 -15.84 2.51 -1.71
CA ALA A 153 -16.36 3.86 -1.85
C ALA A 153 -15.55 4.68 -2.86
N SER A 154 -14.24 4.43 -2.98
CA SER A 154 -13.34 5.17 -3.85
C SER A 154 -13.56 4.86 -5.33
N HIS A 155 -13.76 5.88 -6.16
CA HIS A 155 -13.80 5.73 -7.62
C HIS A 155 -12.42 5.40 -8.20
N VAL A 156 -11.34 5.85 -7.58
CA VAL A 156 -9.96 5.54 -8.00
C VAL A 156 -9.65 4.07 -7.76
N TYR A 157 -9.96 3.54 -6.57
CA TYR A 157 -9.74 2.11 -6.30
C TYR A 157 -10.64 1.20 -7.13
N ARG A 158 -11.88 1.65 -7.42
CA ARG A 158 -12.74 0.91 -8.37
C ARG A 158 -12.10 0.86 -9.75
N HIS A 159 -11.64 2.01 -10.28
CA HIS A 159 -10.94 2.06 -11.56
C HIS A 159 -9.70 1.15 -11.56
N PHE A 160 -8.91 1.17 -10.48
CA PHE A 160 -7.77 0.26 -10.32
C PHE A 160 -8.21 -1.20 -10.42
N MET A 161 -9.20 -1.61 -9.62
CA MET A 161 -9.67 -2.99 -9.57
C MET A 161 -10.34 -3.46 -10.86
N GLU A 162 -11.06 -2.59 -11.57
CA GLU A 162 -11.69 -2.90 -12.85
C GLU A 162 -10.68 -3.12 -14.00
N ASN A 163 -9.47 -2.57 -13.88
CA ASN A 163 -8.43 -2.61 -14.92
C ASN A 163 -7.17 -3.36 -14.51
N THR A 164 -7.13 -3.96 -13.33
CA THR A 164 -5.94 -4.69 -12.87
C THR A 164 -5.83 -6.06 -13.55
N PRO A 165 -4.61 -6.55 -13.85
CA PRO A 165 -4.43 -7.84 -14.51
C PRO A 165 -4.88 -9.01 -13.62
N ILE A 166 -5.55 -9.99 -14.25
CA ILE A 166 -5.95 -11.24 -13.59
C ILE A 166 -4.85 -12.27 -13.77
N LYS A 167 -4.06 -12.51 -12.72
CA LYS A 167 -2.89 -13.41 -12.75
C LYS A 167 -2.81 -14.23 -11.47
N GLU A 168 -2.40 -15.48 -11.56
CA GLU A 168 -2.28 -16.38 -10.41
C GLU A 168 -1.23 -15.92 -9.38
N ASN A 169 -0.18 -15.24 -9.85
CA ASN A 169 0.90 -14.72 -9.01
C ASN A 169 0.53 -13.41 -8.30
N ILE A 170 -0.62 -12.78 -8.61
CA ILE A 170 -1.08 -11.56 -7.94
C ILE A 170 -2.20 -11.91 -6.97
N LYS A 171 -2.02 -11.56 -5.70
CA LYS A 171 -3.04 -11.72 -4.66
C LYS A 171 -3.38 -10.37 -4.06
N TYR A 172 -4.63 -10.19 -3.64
CA TYR A 172 -5.15 -8.94 -3.13
C TYR A 172 -5.50 -9.05 -1.65
N SER A 173 -5.24 -7.96 -0.91
CA SER A 173 -5.76 -7.73 0.44
C SER A 173 -6.54 -6.43 0.43
N LEU A 174 -7.72 -6.44 1.01
CA LEU A 174 -8.60 -5.28 1.12
C LEU A 174 -8.86 -4.96 2.60
N LEU A 175 -8.83 -3.66 2.93
CA LEU A 175 -9.31 -3.15 4.20
C LEU A 175 -10.49 -2.20 3.94
N THR A 176 -11.69 -2.51 4.47
CA THR A 176 -12.93 -1.77 4.20
C THR A 176 -13.77 -1.60 5.45
N ASN A 177 -14.67 -0.62 5.45
CA ASN A 177 -15.74 -0.54 6.45
C ASN A 177 -16.91 -1.50 6.17
N GLY A 178 -16.90 -2.21 5.06
CA GLY A 178 -17.86 -3.25 4.68
C GLY A 178 -19.21 -2.77 4.15
N LEU A 179 -19.56 -1.50 4.29
CA LEU A 179 -20.92 -1.03 3.95
C LEU A 179 -21.26 -1.14 2.46
N MET A 180 -20.28 -0.98 1.59
CA MET A 180 -20.47 -1.04 0.12
C MET A 180 -20.04 -2.37 -0.50
N PHE A 181 -19.61 -3.34 0.30
CA PHE A 181 -19.09 -4.61 -0.18
C PHE A 181 -20.12 -5.37 -1.05
N LYS A 182 -21.37 -5.46 -0.59
CA LYS A 182 -22.44 -6.19 -1.29
C LYS A 182 -22.70 -5.66 -2.71
N ASP A 183 -22.68 -4.34 -2.88
CA ASP A 183 -22.94 -3.71 -4.19
C ASP A 183 -21.77 -3.86 -5.14
N PHE A 184 -20.57 -4.03 -4.60
CA PHE A 184 -19.34 -4.04 -5.37
C PHE A 184 -18.91 -5.45 -5.81
N HIS A 185 -19.12 -6.47 -4.99
CA HIS A 185 -18.68 -7.83 -5.28
C HIS A 185 -19.31 -8.39 -6.58
N THR A 186 -20.51 -7.91 -6.94
CA THR A 186 -21.17 -8.30 -8.19
C THR A 186 -20.56 -7.67 -9.44
N LYS A 187 -19.82 -6.57 -9.29
CA LYS A 187 -19.19 -5.83 -10.40
C LYS A 187 -17.79 -6.30 -10.73
N VAL A 188 -17.06 -6.76 -9.72
CA VAL A 188 -15.66 -7.23 -9.86
C VAL A 188 -15.46 -8.57 -9.15
N PRO A 189 -16.18 -9.63 -9.54
CA PRO A 189 -16.14 -10.93 -8.87
C PRO A 189 -14.72 -11.51 -8.83
N TRP A 190 -13.90 -11.28 -9.84
CA TRP A 190 -12.52 -11.75 -9.93
C TRP A 190 -11.60 -11.20 -8.83
N VAL A 191 -11.85 -10.00 -8.30
CA VAL A 191 -11.11 -9.48 -7.13
C VAL A 191 -11.34 -10.41 -5.94
N ILE A 192 -12.59 -10.85 -5.76
CA ILE A 192 -12.96 -11.75 -4.67
C ILE A 192 -12.30 -13.13 -4.82
N GLU A 193 -12.24 -13.66 -6.05
CA GLU A 193 -11.62 -14.95 -6.34
C GLU A 193 -10.09 -14.94 -6.10
N ASN A 194 -9.44 -13.78 -6.27
CA ASN A 194 -8.01 -13.60 -6.02
C ASN A 194 -7.71 -12.94 -4.67
N LEU A 195 -8.71 -12.81 -3.81
CA LEU A 195 -8.55 -12.20 -2.50
C LEU A 195 -7.85 -13.17 -1.55
N ASN A 196 -6.75 -12.70 -0.94
CA ASN A 196 -6.03 -13.43 0.10
C ASN A 196 -6.52 -13.04 1.49
N GLU A 197 -6.92 -11.76 1.66
CA GLU A 197 -7.35 -11.22 2.94
C GLU A 197 -8.40 -10.12 2.73
N LEU A 198 -9.47 -10.17 3.52
CA LEU A 198 -10.46 -9.11 3.65
C LEU A 198 -10.55 -8.68 5.12
N GLY A 199 -10.00 -7.50 5.42
CA GLY A 199 -10.18 -6.85 6.71
C GLY A 199 -11.43 -5.98 6.70
N VAL A 200 -12.29 -6.13 7.71
CA VAL A 200 -13.43 -5.25 7.93
C VAL A 200 -13.20 -4.45 9.21
N SER A 201 -13.18 -3.12 9.07
CA SER A 201 -13.03 -2.21 10.22
C SER A 201 -14.37 -2.05 10.95
N ILE A 202 -14.41 -2.39 12.23
CA ILE A 202 -15.59 -2.28 13.08
C ILE A 202 -15.19 -1.47 14.32
N ASP A 203 -15.82 -0.31 14.52
CA ASP A 203 -15.50 0.59 15.63
C ASP A 203 -16.24 0.23 16.92
N GLY A 204 -17.26 -0.61 16.86
CA GLY A 204 -18.02 -1.04 18.03
C GLY A 204 -18.95 -2.22 17.75
N ALA A 205 -19.29 -2.96 18.81
CA ALA A 205 -20.13 -4.13 18.75
C ALA A 205 -21.61 -3.86 19.19
N SER A 206 -21.92 -2.63 19.59
CA SER A 206 -23.27 -2.23 20.04
C SER A 206 -23.69 -0.90 19.42
N LYS A 207 -24.99 -0.55 19.55
CA LYS A 207 -25.53 0.75 19.08
C LYS A 207 -25.04 1.94 19.92
N GLU A 208 -24.39 1.68 21.05
CA GLU A 208 -23.97 2.67 22.03
C GLU A 208 -22.47 3.02 21.89
N THR A 209 -21.76 2.38 20.93
CA THR A 209 -20.34 2.58 20.67
C THR A 209 -20.09 3.23 19.33
#